data_2682c54296ff9fe857faa521e754124a
#
_entry.id   2682c54296ff9fe857faa521e754124a
#
_cell.length_a   1.000
_cell.length_b   1.000
_cell.length_c   1.000
_cell.angle_alpha   90.00
_cell.angle_beta   90.00
_cell.angle_gamma   90.00
#
_symmetry.space_group_name_H-M   'P 1'
#
loop_
_entity.id
_entity.type
_entity.pdbx_description
1 polymer ?
#
loop_
_entity_poly.entity_id
_entity_poly.type
_entity_poly.pdbx_seq_one_letter_code
_entity_poly.pdbx_strand_id
1 'polypeptide(L)'
;MINEYSRTELLIGSENMEKLKKASVAVFGVGGVGSHCIEALARCGIGRLILIDNDDVSLTNINRQSIAYHSTIGRMKTDVMRERIKDIDPNIKVETYETFVLPDNAKELLEQIGTIHYIIDAIDTVSAK
;
A
#
# COMPACT_ATOMS: atom_id res chain seq x y z
N MET A 1 25.53 -7.32 6.20
CA MET A 1 25.30 -5.99 5.62
C MET A 1 24.07 -5.34 6.25
N ILE A 2 24.19 -4.11 6.66
CA ILE A 2 23.08 -3.40 7.29
C ILE A 2 22.13 -2.85 6.24
N ASN A 3 20.84 -3.05 6.45
CA ASN A 3 19.80 -2.48 5.60
C ASN A 3 18.58 -2.09 6.46
N GLU A 4 17.52 -1.62 5.82
CA GLU A 4 16.31 -1.14 6.49
C GLU A 4 15.68 -2.19 7.40
N TYR A 5 15.90 -3.47 7.13
CA TYR A 5 15.23 -4.58 7.81
C TYR A 5 16.16 -5.39 8.71
N SER A 6 17.37 -4.91 8.95
CA SER A 6 18.39 -5.68 9.71
C SER A 6 17.90 -6.12 11.07
N ARG A 7 17.16 -5.28 11.78
CA ARG A 7 16.63 -5.62 13.11
C ARG A 7 15.51 -6.65 13.04
N THR A 8 14.67 -6.56 12.03
CA THR A 8 13.63 -7.54 11.78
C THR A 8 14.25 -8.90 11.46
N GLU A 9 15.31 -8.89 10.64
CA GLU A 9 16.03 -10.10 10.26
C GLU A 9 16.60 -10.84 11.47
N LEU A 10 17.01 -10.12 12.50
CA LEU A 10 17.49 -10.74 13.73
C LEU A 10 16.42 -11.61 14.40
N LEU A 11 15.15 -11.27 14.22
CA LEU A 11 14.03 -11.99 14.81
C LEU A 11 13.53 -13.14 13.95
N ILE A 12 13.43 -12.94 12.65
CA ILE A 12 12.78 -13.90 11.76
C ILE A 12 13.75 -14.65 10.84
N GLY A 13 14.98 -14.20 10.74
CA GLY A 13 16.01 -14.83 9.91
C GLY A 13 15.99 -14.37 8.45
N SER A 14 17.09 -14.62 7.76
CA SER A 14 17.27 -14.18 6.37
C SER A 14 16.34 -14.91 5.40
N GLU A 15 16.04 -16.17 5.65
CA GLU A 15 15.13 -16.96 4.80
C GLU A 15 13.73 -16.36 4.79
N ASN A 16 13.22 -15.98 5.96
CA ASN A 16 11.91 -15.36 6.05
C ASN A 16 11.88 -13.95 5.48
N MET A 17 12.98 -13.20 5.62
CA MET A 17 13.10 -11.89 4.97
C MET A 17 13.03 -12.02 3.45
N GLU A 18 13.63 -13.05 2.87
CA GLU A 18 13.54 -13.29 1.43
C GLU A 18 12.11 -13.63 1.00
N LYS A 19 11.36 -14.35 1.82
CA LYS A 19 9.93 -14.63 1.54
C LYS A 19 9.12 -13.34 1.48
N LEU A 20 9.37 -12.41 2.41
CA LEU A 20 8.69 -11.12 2.42
C LEU A 20 9.03 -10.30 1.17
N LYS A 21 10.29 -10.28 0.76
CA LYS A 21 10.71 -9.56 -0.44
C LYS A 21 10.05 -10.08 -1.71
N LYS A 22 9.66 -11.34 -1.74
CA LYS A 22 8.99 -11.96 -2.88
C LYS A 22 7.46 -11.84 -2.81
N ALA A 23 6.93 -11.37 -1.69
CA ALA A 23 5.50 -11.24 -1.51
C ALA A 23 4.93 -10.04 -2.23
N SER A 24 3.72 -10.20 -2.78
CA SER A 24 2.95 -9.15 -3.43
C SER A 24 1.64 -8.98 -2.68
N VAL A 25 1.37 -7.77 -2.22
CA VAL A 25 0.15 -7.45 -1.46
C VAL A 25 -0.58 -6.29 -2.14
N ALA A 26 -1.85 -6.51 -2.43
CA ALA A 26 -2.72 -5.46 -2.96
C ALA A 26 -3.57 -4.89 -1.82
N VAL A 27 -3.60 -3.58 -1.71
CA VAL A 27 -4.39 -2.90 -0.68
C VAL A 27 -5.42 -2.02 -1.38
N PHE A 28 -6.68 -2.32 -1.12
CA PHE A 28 -7.82 -1.57 -1.64
C PHE A 28 -8.25 -0.55 -0.59
N GLY A 29 -8.03 0.72 -0.89
CA GLY A 29 -8.33 1.83 0.00
C GLY A 29 -7.10 2.37 0.72
N VAL A 30 -6.77 3.64 0.47
CA VAL A 30 -5.63 4.33 1.09
C VAL A 30 -6.20 5.40 2.05
N GLY A 31 -7.01 4.95 2.98
CA GLY A 31 -7.67 5.82 3.96
C GLY A 31 -7.10 5.67 5.37
N GLY A 32 -8.00 5.75 6.36
CA GLY A 32 -7.60 5.66 7.76
C GLY A 32 -6.97 4.33 8.15
N VAL A 33 -7.53 3.22 7.67
CA VAL A 33 -6.98 1.89 7.91
C VAL A 33 -5.90 1.56 6.89
N GLY A 34 -6.21 1.77 5.60
CA GLY A 34 -5.32 1.38 4.50
C GLY A 34 -3.98 2.08 4.51
N SER A 35 -3.96 3.39 4.77
CA SER A 35 -2.70 4.14 4.76
C SER A 35 -1.71 3.65 5.83
N HIS A 36 -2.20 3.39 7.03
CA HIS A 36 -1.36 2.86 8.11
C HIS A 36 -0.93 1.41 7.85
N CYS A 37 -1.83 0.61 7.29
CA CYS A 37 -1.52 -0.77 6.92
C CYS A 37 -0.41 -0.82 5.87
N ILE A 38 -0.51 -0.01 4.83
CA ILE A 38 0.49 0.04 3.76
C ILE A 38 1.86 0.44 4.32
N GLU A 39 1.91 1.46 5.17
CA GLU A 39 3.17 1.88 5.79
C GLU A 39 3.78 0.74 6.61
N ALA A 40 2.97 0.04 7.39
CA ALA A 40 3.44 -1.10 8.17
C ALA A 40 3.98 -2.22 7.28
N LEU A 41 3.31 -2.55 6.18
CA LEU A 41 3.75 -3.56 5.23
C LEU A 41 5.10 -3.19 4.59
N ALA A 42 5.26 -1.92 4.20
CA ALA A 42 6.51 -1.43 3.65
C ALA A 42 7.66 -1.59 4.66
N ARG A 43 7.41 -1.23 5.92
CA ARG A 43 8.40 -1.34 6.98
C ARG A 43 8.71 -2.79 7.37
N CYS A 44 7.83 -3.73 7.02
CA CYS A 44 8.08 -5.17 7.21
C CYS A 44 8.90 -5.79 6.09
N GLY A 45 9.06 -5.10 4.97
CA GLY A 45 9.89 -5.60 3.87
C GLY A 45 9.14 -6.31 2.76
N ILE A 46 7.83 -6.07 2.62
CA ILE A 46 7.05 -6.59 1.49
C ILE A 46 7.64 -6.02 0.19
N GLY A 47 7.95 -6.89 -0.76
CA GLY A 47 8.69 -6.49 -1.96
C GLY A 47 7.86 -5.81 -3.03
N ARG A 48 6.55 -6.05 -3.07
CA ARG A 48 5.65 -5.44 -4.05
C ARG A 48 4.35 -5.04 -3.39
N LEU A 49 3.99 -3.78 -3.53
CA LEU A 49 2.74 -3.22 -3.00
C LEU A 49 1.92 -2.63 -4.13
N ILE A 50 0.67 -3.04 -4.22
CA ILE A 50 -0.28 -2.54 -5.23
C ILE A 50 -1.34 -1.74 -4.48
N LEU A 51 -1.46 -0.46 -4.83
CA LEU A 51 -2.33 0.49 -4.13
C LEU A 51 -3.50 0.87 -5.04
N ILE A 52 -4.70 0.67 -4.56
CA ILE A 52 -5.91 0.98 -5.33
C ILE A 52 -6.77 1.98 -4.55
N ASP A 53 -6.94 3.18 -5.09
CA ASP A 53 -7.77 4.23 -4.53
C ASP A 53 -8.00 5.29 -5.60
N ASN A 54 -9.15 5.95 -5.58
CA ASN A 54 -9.48 7.00 -6.55
C ASN A 54 -9.59 8.39 -5.93
N ASP A 55 -9.31 8.54 -4.64
CA ASP A 55 -9.51 9.80 -3.94
C ASP A 55 -8.25 10.67 -3.87
N ASP A 56 -8.51 11.96 -3.75
CA ASP A 56 -7.49 12.94 -3.39
C ASP A 56 -7.45 13.10 -1.87
N VAL A 57 -6.31 13.55 -1.37
CA VAL A 57 -6.17 13.91 0.05
C VAL A 57 -7.00 15.15 0.35
N SER A 58 -7.80 15.10 1.41
CA SER A 58 -8.59 16.25 1.85
C SER A 58 -8.23 16.69 3.27
N LEU A 59 -8.60 17.91 3.61
CA LEU A 59 -8.30 18.46 4.93
C LEU A 59 -8.80 17.60 6.08
N THR A 60 -10.00 17.03 5.94
CA THR A 60 -10.62 16.23 6.99
C THR A 60 -9.95 14.86 7.18
N ASN A 61 -9.06 14.47 6.28
CA ASN A 61 -8.30 13.22 6.42
C ASN A 61 -7.15 13.35 7.44
N ILE A 62 -6.73 14.56 7.76
CA ILE A 62 -5.53 14.81 8.58
C ILE A 62 -5.60 14.12 9.94
N ASN A 63 -6.77 14.05 10.54
CA ASN A 63 -6.90 13.49 11.88
C ASN A 63 -6.58 11.99 11.99
N ARG A 64 -6.58 11.24 10.87
CA ARG A 64 -6.45 9.79 10.96
C ARG A 64 -5.73 9.09 9.80
N GLN A 65 -5.42 9.79 8.70
CA GLN A 65 -4.76 9.16 7.53
C GLN A 65 -3.30 9.58 7.45
N SER A 66 -2.41 8.58 7.34
CA SER A 66 -0.97 8.85 7.39
C SER A 66 -0.44 9.65 6.21
N ILE A 67 -1.18 9.66 5.09
CA ILE A 67 -0.81 10.42 3.89
C ILE A 67 -1.28 11.87 3.95
N ALA A 68 -2.10 12.21 4.93
CA ALA A 68 -2.76 13.53 4.98
C ALA A 68 -1.97 14.53 5.81
N TYR A 69 -1.40 15.50 5.13
CA TYR A 69 -0.70 16.64 5.69
C TYR A 69 -1.14 17.89 4.93
N HIS A 70 -0.92 19.06 5.48
CA HIS A 70 -1.22 20.29 4.73
C HIS A 70 -0.52 20.31 3.37
N SER A 71 0.70 19.78 3.30
CA SER A 71 1.48 19.75 2.07
C SER A 71 0.96 18.76 1.03
N THR A 72 0.12 17.78 1.42
CA THR A 72 -0.38 16.75 0.50
C THR A 72 -1.83 16.93 0.10
N ILE A 73 -2.56 17.88 0.70
CA ILE A 73 -3.96 18.13 0.36
C ILE A 73 -4.09 18.42 -1.14
N GLY A 74 -5.05 17.74 -1.78
CA GLY A 74 -5.31 17.88 -3.22
C GLY A 74 -4.54 16.91 -4.09
N ARG A 75 -3.57 16.19 -3.55
CA ARG A 75 -2.82 15.20 -4.30
C ARG A 75 -3.51 13.84 -4.23
N MET A 76 -3.31 12.99 -5.23
CA MET A 76 -3.84 11.63 -5.21
C MET A 76 -3.25 10.84 -4.04
N LYS A 77 -4.10 10.16 -3.29
CA LYS A 77 -3.65 9.37 -2.14
C LYS A 77 -2.64 8.30 -2.52
N THR A 78 -2.84 7.64 -3.66
CA THR A 78 -1.92 6.61 -4.14
C THR A 78 -0.53 7.19 -4.46
N ASP A 79 -0.48 8.38 -5.03
CA ASP A 79 0.80 9.03 -5.35
C ASP A 79 1.57 9.41 -4.09
N VAL A 80 0.89 9.97 -3.11
CA VAL A 80 1.51 10.34 -1.83
C VAL A 80 2.04 9.10 -1.13
N MET A 81 1.25 8.03 -1.11
CA MET A 81 1.66 6.78 -0.46
C MET A 81 2.86 6.16 -1.18
N ARG A 82 2.89 6.21 -2.51
CA ARG A 82 4.05 5.74 -3.29
C ARG A 82 5.33 6.45 -2.87
N GLU A 83 5.29 7.76 -2.75
CA GLU A 83 6.45 8.54 -2.33
C GLU A 83 6.94 8.14 -0.95
N ARG A 84 6.02 7.91 -0.02
CA ARG A 84 6.36 7.47 1.33
C ARG A 84 7.00 6.09 1.35
N ILE A 85 6.45 5.16 0.58
CA ILE A 85 7.01 3.81 0.46
C ILE A 85 8.44 3.89 -0.07
N LYS A 86 8.67 4.70 -1.10
CA LYS A 86 10.00 4.85 -1.70
C LYS A 86 10.99 5.50 -0.76
N ASP A 87 10.51 6.31 0.17
CA ASP A 87 11.37 6.91 1.20
C ASP A 87 11.68 5.94 2.33
N ILE A 88 10.84 4.92 2.52
CA ILE A 88 11.12 3.82 3.46
C ILE A 88 12.13 2.85 2.83
N ASP A 89 11.88 2.43 1.61
CA ASP A 89 12.76 1.51 0.88
C ASP A 89 12.58 1.71 -0.63
N PRO A 90 13.58 2.28 -1.31
CA PRO A 90 13.47 2.54 -2.76
C PRO A 90 13.40 1.28 -3.62
N ASN A 91 13.71 0.12 -3.06
CA ASN A 91 13.67 -1.15 -3.80
C ASN A 91 12.28 -1.79 -3.85
N ILE A 92 11.33 -1.33 -3.04
CA ILE A 92 9.96 -1.85 -3.09
C ILE A 92 9.32 -1.47 -4.41
N LYS A 93 8.71 -2.46 -5.07
CA LYS A 93 7.92 -2.23 -6.27
C LYS A 93 6.56 -1.69 -5.88
N VAL A 94 6.22 -0.50 -6.33
CA VAL A 94 4.93 0.12 -6.03
C VAL A 94 4.16 0.32 -7.33
N GLU A 95 2.96 -0.25 -7.39
CA GLU A 95 2.03 -0.07 -8.51
C GLU A 95 0.78 0.61 -7.99
N THR A 96 0.30 1.61 -8.69
CA THR A 96 -0.88 2.36 -8.28
C THR A 96 -1.97 2.28 -9.35
N TYR A 97 -3.20 2.17 -8.91
CA TYR A 97 -4.37 2.19 -9.76
C TYR A 97 -5.35 3.21 -9.21
N GLU A 98 -5.51 4.32 -9.92
CA GLU A 98 -6.38 5.42 -9.52
C GLU A 98 -7.79 5.13 -9.99
N THR A 99 -8.42 4.13 -9.40
CA THR A 99 -9.73 3.67 -9.81
C THR A 99 -10.60 3.33 -8.61
N PHE A 100 -11.90 3.41 -8.81
CA PHE A 100 -12.90 2.97 -7.84
C PHE A 100 -13.30 1.53 -8.18
N VAL A 101 -13.21 0.64 -7.17
CA VAL A 101 -13.52 -0.76 -7.38
C VAL A 101 -15.02 -1.00 -7.28
N LEU A 102 -15.58 -1.53 -8.36
CA LEU A 102 -17.00 -1.90 -8.45
C LEU A 102 -17.10 -3.35 -8.93
N PRO A 103 -18.23 -4.02 -8.72
CA PRO A 103 -18.40 -5.38 -9.23
C PRO A 103 -18.10 -5.52 -10.73
N ASP A 104 -18.41 -4.48 -11.51
CA ASP A 104 -18.22 -4.49 -12.97
C ASP A 104 -16.75 -4.49 -13.39
N ASN A 105 -15.85 -3.88 -12.60
CA ASN A 105 -14.45 -3.75 -12.98
C ASN A 105 -13.46 -4.56 -12.12
N ALA A 106 -13.93 -5.17 -11.06
CA ALA A 106 -13.06 -5.86 -10.12
C ALA A 106 -12.26 -6.99 -10.77
N LYS A 107 -12.91 -7.80 -11.58
CA LYS A 107 -12.25 -8.94 -12.25
C LYS A 107 -11.16 -8.47 -13.21
N GLU A 108 -11.47 -7.47 -14.03
CA GLU A 108 -10.54 -6.92 -14.99
C GLU A 108 -9.33 -6.30 -14.29
N LEU A 109 -9.58 -5.57 -13.20
CA LEU A 109 -8.52 -4.98 -12.40
C LEU A 109 -7.59 -6.03 -11.82
N LEU A 110 -8.14 -7.11 -11.27
CA LEU A 110 -7.35 -8.21 -10.72
C LEU A 110 -6.52 -8.91 -11.80
N GLU A 111 -7.06 -9.04 -13.00
CA GLU A 111 -6.31 -9.60 -14.13
C GLU A 111 -5.13 -8.71 -14.52
N GLN A 112 -5.33 -7.39 -14.52
CA GLN A 112 -4.25 -6.43 -14.81
C GLN A 112 -3.12 -6.48 -13.78
N ILE A 113 -3.47 -6.61 -12.51
CA ILE A 113 -2.50 -6.65 -11.42
C ILE A 113 -1.63 -7.91 -11.51
N GLY A 114 -2.22 -9.03 -11.92
CA GLY A 114 -1.50 -10.29 -12.05
C GLY A 114 -1.39 -11.04 -10.73
N THR A 115 -0.23 -11.63 -10.48
CA THR A 115 -0.02 -12.47 -9.30
C THR A 115 0.00 -11.66 -8.01
N ILE A 116 -0.90 -12.01 -7.08
CA ILE A 116 -1.02 -11.39 -5.76
C ILE A 116 -1.05 -12.49 -4.72
N HIS A 117 -0.30 -12.33 -3.63
CA HIS A 117 -0.30 -13.28 -2.52
C HIS A 117 -1.39 -12.98 -1.49
N TYR A 118 -1.63 -11.68 -1.22
CA TYR A 118 -2.65 -11.24 -0.26
C TYR A 118 -3.38 -10.01 -0.78
N ILE A 119 -4.66 -9.95 -0.45
CA ILE A 119 -5.49 -8.77 -0.72
C ILE A 119 -5.98 -8.24 0.62
N ILE A 120 -5.79 -6.94 0.83
CA ILE A 120 -6.30 -6.26 2.01
C ILE A 120 -7.43 -5.33 1.57
N ASP A 121 -8.60 -5.54 2.16
CA ASP A 121 -9.78 -4.74 1.88
C ASP A 121 -9.95 -3.68 2.98
N ALA A 122 -9.58 -2.45 2.66
CA ALA A 122 -9.71 -1.31 3.56
C ALA A 122 -10.67 -0.26 2.97
N ILE A 123 -11.60 -0.70 2.13
CA ILE A 123 -12.59 0.16 1.48
C ILE A 123 -13.78 0.39 2.41
N ASP A 124 -14.23 1.65 2.52
CA ASP A 124 -15.39 2.01 3.34
C ASP A 124 -16.71 1.76 2.61
N THR A 125 -16.71 1.80 1.29
CA THR A 125 -17.94 1.67 0.48
C THR A 125 -18.38 0.22 0.40
N VAL A 126 -19.54 -0.10 0.96
CA VAL A 126 -20.08 -1.46 1.04
C VAL A 126 -20.26 -2.09 -0.34
N SER A 127 -20.71 -1.33 -1.33
CA SER A 127 -20.94 -1.84 -2.68
C SER A 127 -19.67 -2.31 -3.39
N ALA A 128 -18.49 -1.86 -2.94
CA ALA A 128 -17.20 -2.25 -3.53
C ALA A 128 -16.65 -3.53 -2.92
N LYS A 129 -17.17 -3.95 -1.79
CA LYS A 129 -16.71 -5.16 -1.09
C LYS A 129 -17.34 -6.41 -1.66
#